data_6c1630e0df21932d55a086120c4c0700
#
_entry.id   6c1630e0df21932d55a086120c4c0700
#
_cell.length_a   1.000
_cell.length_b   1.000
_cell.length_c   1.000
_cell.angle_alpha   90.00
_cell.angle_beta   90.00
_cell.angle_gamma   90.00
#
_symmetry.space_group_name_H-M   'P 1'
#
loop_
_entity.id
_entity.type
_entity.pdbx_description
1 polymer ?
#
loop_
_entity_poly.entity_id
_entity_poly.type
_entity_poly.pdbx_seq_one_letter_code
_entity_poly.pdbx_strand_id
1 'polypeptide(L)'
;MKEYKEGWQCFVEIEGNNVIKRIKTKEEVSKKVKEYLMFKNSLELLEERTEKVYSDIKSSLKVVKESRIPKSYLANAEINNNTIKQDKVVLIGDKISELLNENKTEEAEKLITTLADFIIELWRYKIHEYNYKFYSNYGLDKNWNIVLIDFLEITNDKEKVRKHITNKKWDNPERYLHKINIKIANFFVKILNKRLTLDNLEKNWGIACSN
;
A
#
# COMPACT_ATOMS: atom_id res chain seq x y z
N MET A 1 10.80 -20.15 13.23
CA MET A 1 11.13 -20.38 11.79
C MET A 1 11.22 -19.01 11.15
N LYS A 2 12.26 -18.75 10.35
CA LYS A 2 12.41 -17.52 9.57
C LYS A 2 11.84 -17.74 8.17
N GLU A 3 11.03 -16.80 7.69
CA GLU A 3 10.51 -16.80 6.33
C GLU A 3 11.14 -15.63 5.57
N TYR A 4 11.56 -15.87 4.32
CA TYR A 4 12.17 -14.86 3.45
C TYR A 4 11.33 -14.66 2.19
N LYS A 5 11.11 -13.40 1.85
CA LYS A 5 10.42 -13.00 0.60
C LYS A 5 11.22 -11.91 -0.10
N GLU A 6 11.18 -11.90 -1.42
CA GLU A 6 11.76 -10.84 -2.22
C GLU A 6 10.67 -10.05 -2.94
N GLY A 7 10.54 -8.78 -2.59
CA GLY A 7 9.70 -7.81 -3.31
C GLY A 7 10.48 -7.02 -4.36
N TRP A 8 9.80 -6.08 -5.00
CA TRP A 8 10.43 -5.15 -5.95
C TRP A 8 11.43 -4.22 -5.27
N GLN A 9 11.08 -3.69 -4.11
CA GLN A 9 11.76 -2.60 -3.42
C GLN A 9 12.56 -3.06 -2.22
N CYS A 10 12.25 -4.23 -1.66
CA CYS A 10 12.90 -4.73 -0.46
C CYS A 10 12.98 -6.26 -0.43
N PHE A 11 13.90 -6.75 0.40
CA PHE A 11 13.90 -8.11 0.91
C PHE A 11 13.18 -8.12 2.25
N VAL A 12 12.35 -9.11 2.48
CA VAL A 12 11.50 -9.22 3.67
C VAL A 12 11.87 -10.47 4.45
N GLU A 13 12.21 -10.30 5.70
CA GLU A 13 12.39 -11.38 6.68
C GLU A 13 11.28 -11.31 7.70
N ILE A 14 10.62 -12.44 7.98
CA ILE A 14 9.58 -12.57 9.00
C ILE A 14 10.09 -13.50 10.07
N GLU A 15 10.20 -13.00 11.32
CA GLU A 15 10.63 -13.78 12.47
C GLU A 15 9.71 -13.51 13.66
N GLY A 16 8.93 -14.52 14.06
CA GLY A 16 7.93 -14.38 15.12
C GLY A 16 6.91 -13.29 14.77
N ASN A 17 6.82 -12.29 15.62
CA ASN A 17 5.92 -11.15 15.47
C ASN A 17 6.56 -9.92 14.78
N ASN A 18 7.76 -10.08 14.23
CA ASN A 18 8.48 -8.99 13.56
C ASN A 18 8.58 -9.23 12.07
N VAL A 19 8.49 -8.15 11.30
CA VAL A 19 8.80 -8.10 9.88
C VAL A 19 9.95 -7.11 9.68
N ILE A 20 11.04 -7.57 9.10
CA ILE A 20 12.20 -6.75 8.77
C ILE A 20 12.30 -6.64 7.26
N LYS A 21 12.25 -5.42 6.75
CA LYS A 21 12.39 -5.12 5.32
C LYS A 21 13.74 -4.42 5.10
N ARG A 22 14.65 -5.07 4.40
CA ARG A 22 15.87 -4.44 3.92
C ARG A 22 15.59 -3.82 2.54
N ILE A 23 15.72 -2.51 2.45
CA ILE A 23 15.53 -1.76 1.21
C ILE A 23 16.64 -2.12 0.24
N LYS A 24 16.29 -2.34 -1.02
CA LYS A 24 17.23 -2.67 -2.09
C LYS A 24 18.08 -1.48 -2.49
N THR A 25 19.35 -1.74 -2.83
CA THR A 25 20.19 -0.76 -3.52
C THR A 25 19.69 -0.54 -4.95
N LYS A 26 20.19 0.50 -5.62
CA LYS A 26 19.82 0.76 -7.03
C LYS A 26 20.18 -0.41 -7.94
N GLU A 27 21.33 -1.05 -7.69
CA GLU A 27 21.82 -2.22 -8.44
C GLU A 27 20.88 -3.43 -8.23
N GLU A 28 20.43 -3.67 -7.00
CA GLU A 28 19.48 -4.75 -6.67
C GLU A 28 18.10 -4.51 -7.29
N VAL A 29 17.64 -3.24 -7.32
CA VAL A 29 16.42 -2.84 -8.03
C VAL A 29 16.59 -3.08 -9.52
N SER A 30 17.73 -2.64 -10.11
CA SER A 30 18.01 -2.83 -11.54
C SER A 30 17.98 -4.30 -11.95
N LYS A 31 18.59 -5.18 -11.13
CA LYS A 31 18.54 -6.63 -11.36
C LYS A 31 17.10 -7.14 -11.41
N LYS A 32 16.25 -6.74 -10.46
CA LYS A 32 14.85 -7.17 -10.40
C LYS A 32 14.02 -6.63 -11.57
N VAL A 33 14.23 -5.38 -11.94
CA VAL A 33 13.59 -4.75 -13.11
C VAL A 33 14.01 -5.46 -14.39
N LYS A 34 15.32 -5.79 -14.54
CA LYS A 34 15.83 -6.53 -15.70
C LYS A 34 15.15 -7.88 -15.87
N GLU A 35 15.04 -8.68 -14.81
CA GLU A 35 14.34 -9.98 -14.84
C GLU A 35 12.91 -9.83 -15.39
N TYR A 36 12.16 -8.83 -14.90
CA TYR A 36 10.80 -8.55 -15.35
C TYR A 36 10.74 -8.10 -16.82
N LEU A 37 11.63 -7.18 -17.22
CA LEU A 37 11.64 -6.63 -18.59
C LEU A 37 12.09 -7.66 -19.62
N MET A 38 12.99 -8.58 -19.26
CA MET A 38 13.33 -9.73 -20.10
C MET A 38 12.10 -10.58 -20.41
N PHE A 39 11.27 -10.87 -19.40
CA PHE A 39 10.01 -11.58 -19.59
C PHE A 39 9.02 -10.81 -20.49
N LYS A 40 9.08 -9.47 -20.50
CA LYS A 40 8.21 -8.60 -21.30
C LYS A 40 8.81 -8.17 -22.64
N ASN A 41 10.02 -8.61 -22.98
CA ASN A 41 10.76 -8.16 -24.18
C ASN A 41 10.87 -6.62 -24.29
N SER A 42 11.18 -5.94 -23.21
CA SER A 42 11.17 -4.46 -23.11
C SER A 42 12.41 -3.94 -22.39
N LEU A 43 13.60 -4.53 -22.68
CA LEU A 43 14.86 -4.19 -21.98
C LEU A 43 15.33 -2.74 -22.22
N GLU A 44 14.86 -2.08 -23.28
CA GLU A 44 15.11 -0.67 -23.55
C GLU A 44 14.60 0.27 -22.45
N LEU A 45 13.65 -0.20 -21.63
CA LEU A 45 13.08 0.54 -20.51
C LEU A 45 13.83 0.33 -19.18
N LEU A 46 14.97 -0.41 -19.18
CA LEU A 46 15.63 -0.83 -17.95
C LEU A 46 16.05 0.34 -17.06
N GLU A 47 16.72 1.34 -17.66
CA GLU A 47 17.20 2.50 -16.92
C GLU A 47 16.05 3.33 -16.35
N GLU A 48 15.07 3.69 -17.20
CA GLU A 48 13.89 4.47 -16.81
C GLU A 48 13.12 3.80 -15.66
N ARG A 49 12.86 2.49 -15.76
CA ARG A 49 12.15 1.73 -14.75
C ARG A 49 12.92 1.60 -13.45
N THR A 50 14.23 1.40 -13.54
CA THR A 50 15.11 1.32 -12.36
C THR A 50 15.11 2.65 -11.62
N GLU A 51 15.31 3.76 -12.33
CA GLU A 51 15.29 5.10 -11.73
C GLU A 51 13.93 5.40 -11.09
N LYS A 52 12.85 5.07 -11.78
CA LYS A 52 11.50 5.27 -11.24
C LYS A 52 11.31 4.53 -9.92
N VAL A 53 11.57 3.22 -9.88
CA VAL A 53 11.36 2.40 -8.66
C VAL A 53 12.25 2.93 -7.52
N TYR A 54 13.50 3.23 -7.80
CA TYR A 54 14.44 3.71 -6.78
C TYR A 54 14.11 5.12 -6.27
N SER A 55 13.65 6.00 -7.14
CA SER A 55 13.13 7.32 -6.79
C SER A 55 11.85 7.24 -5.95
N ASP A 56 10.92 6.34 -6.31
CA ASP A 56 9.69 6.11 -5.54
C ASP A 56 10.00 5.65 -4.10
N ILE A 57 10.99 4.77 -3.89
CA ILE A 57 11.45 4.37 -2.55
C ILE A 57 11.93 5.60 -1.75
N LYS A 58 12.84 6.40 -2.32
CA LYS A 58 13.41 7.55 -1.63
C LYS A 58 12.37 8.61 -1.28
N SER A 59 11.50 8.92 -2.24
CA SER A 59 10.44 9.92 -2.04
C SER A 59 9.44 9.44 -0.99
N SER A 60 9.06 8.17 -1.00
CA SER A 60 8.13 7.60 -0.01
C SER A 60 8.69 7.64 1.41
N LEU A 61 9.97 7.28 1.61
CA LEU A 61 10.61 7.37 2.91
C LEU A 61 10.68 8.82 3.42
N LYS A 62 10.94 9.79 2.53
CA LYS A 62 10.88 11.21 2.85
C LYS A 62 9.48 11.63 3.28
N VAL A 63 8.44 11.22 2.53
CA VAL A 63 7.03 11.49 2.85
C VAL A 63 6.67 10.98 4.25
N VAL A 64 7.01 9.72 4.57
CA VAL A 64 6.75 9.15 5.92
C VAL A 64 7.43 9.99 7.00
N LYS A 65 8.69 10.35 6.81
CA LYS A 65 9.47 11.13 7.79
C LYS A 65 8.86 12.52 8.05
N GLU A 66 8.33 13.15 7.00
CA GLU A 66 7.79 14.52 7.06
C GLU A 66 6.31 14.57 7.49
N SER A 67 5.57 13.47 7.33
CA SER A 67 4.10 13.44 7.50
C SER A 67 3.61 13.53 8.94
N ARG A 68 4.47 13.29 9.94
CA ARG A 68 4.09 13.13 11.36
C ARG A 68 3.01 12.06 11.61
N ILE A 69 2.83 11.13 10.70
CA ILE A 69 1.88 10.03 10.86
C ILE A 69 2.22 9.20 12.11
N PRO A 70 1.25 8.81 12.94
CA PRO A 70 1.50 7.93 14.07
C PRO A 70 2.10 6.59 13.62
N LYS A 71 3.13 6.11 14.31
CA LYS A 71 3.77 4.81 14.01
C LYS A 71 2.76 3.65 14.00
N SER A 72 1.72 3.73 14.84
CA SER A 72 0.64 2.75 14.89
C SER A 72 -0.09 2.58 13.54
N TYR A 73 -0.18 3.62 12.72
CA TYR A 73 -0.77 3.53 11.38
C TYR A 73 0.12 2.80 10.37
N LEU A 74 1.41 2.62 10.70
CA LEU A 74 2.43 1.97 9.88
C LEU A 74 2.90 0.64 10.51
N ALA A 75 2.04 -0.07 11.24
CA ALA A 75 2.39 -1.28 11.99
C ALA A 75 3.61 -1.06 12.90
N ASN A 76 3.64 0.05 13.64
CA ASN A 76 4.73 0.48 14.53
C ASN A 76 6.10 0.56 13.83
N ALA A 77 6.13 1.00 12.59
CA ALA A 77 7.33 1.05 11.78
C ALA A 77 8.48 1.83 12.44
N GLU A 78 9.65 1.22 12.46
CA GLU A 78 10.92 1.84 12.80
C GLU A 78 11.81 1.82 11.56
N ILE A 79 12.20 3.02 11.08
CA ILE A 79 12.99 3.19 9.87
C ILE A 79 14.41 3.58 10.26
N ASN A 80 15.37 2.69 10.02
CA ASN A 80 16.78 2.89 10.30
C ASN A 80 17.62 2.65 9.03
N ASN A 81 18.21 3.72 8.48
CA ASN A 81 18.98 3.66 7.22
C ASN A 81 18.19 2.92 6.12
N ASN A 82 18.65 1.72 5.76
CA ASN A 82 18.06 0.89 4.70
C ASN A 82 17.16 -0.24 5.25
N THR A 83 16.73 -0.15 6.50
CA THR A 83 15.92 -1.19 7.14
C THR A 83 14.65 -0.59 7.73
N ILE A 84 13.54 -1.27 7.52
CA ILE A 84 12.24 -0.98 8.13
C ILE A 84 11.88 -2.19 8.98
N LYS A 85 11.71 -1.99 10.29
CA LYS A 85 11.15 -2.99 11.19
C LYS A 85 9.71 -2.66 11.48
N GLN A 86 8.81 -3.64 11.38
CA GLN A 86 7.37 -3.49 11.62
C GLN A 86 6.83 -4.67 12.42
N ASP A 87 5.70 -4.47 13.08
CA ASP A 87 4.93 -5.57 13.64
C ASP A 87 4.35 -6.43 12.51
N LYS A 88 4.30 -7.75 12.73
CA LYS A 88 3.60 -8.66 11.86
C LYS A 88 2.09 -8.46 12.04
N VAL A 89 1.38 -8.40 10.92
CA VAL A 89 -0.07 -8.18 10.87
C VAL A 89 -0.75 -9.23 10.02
N VAL A 90 -2.07 -9.35 10.12
CA VAL A 90 -2.88 -10.14 9.19
C VAL A 90 -3.15 -9.31 7.95
N LEU A 91 -2.81 -9.80 6.75
CA LEU A 91 -3.07 -9.06 5.51
C LEU A 91 -4.58 -8.90 5.30
N ILE A 92 -5.00 -7.72 4.83
CA ILE A 92 -6.44 -7.47 4.51
C ILE A 92 -6.96 -8.50 3.51
N GLY A 93 -6.18 -8.82 2.46
CA GLY A 93 -6.57 -9.82 1.47
C GLY A 93 -6.77 -11.21 2.05
N ASP A 94 -5.92 -11.63 2.98
CA ASP A 94 -6.04 -12.94 3.64
C ASP A 94 -7.29 -12.96 4.53
N LYS A 95 -7.56 -11.87 5.28
CA LYS A 95 -8.77 -11.78 6.11
C LYS A 95 -10.06 -11.76 5.29
N ILE A 96 -10.08 -11.03 4.17
CA ILE A 96 -11.23 -11.06 3.26
C ILE A 96 -11.46 -12.48 2.72
N SER A 97 -10.39 -13.17 2.31
CA SER A 97 -10.48 -14.56 1.82
C SER A 97 -11.02 -15.51 2.89
N GLU A 98 -10.56 -15.38 4.13
CA GLU A 98 -11.08 -16.13 5.29
C GLU A 98 -12.58 -15.91 5.46
N LEU A 99 -13.01 -14.63 5.54
CA LEU A 99 -14.43 -14.28 5.71
C LEU A 99 -15.33 -14.83 4.58
N LEU A 100 -14.85 -14.79 3.34
CA LEU A 100 -15.59 -15.34 2.20
C LEU A 100 -15.72 -16.86 2.27
N ASN A 101 -14.67 -17.57 2.69
CA ASN A 101 -14.69 -19.02 2.90
C ASN A 101 -15.66 -19.43 4.01
N GLU A 102 -15.86 -18.54 5.00
CA GLU A 102 -16.84 -18.71 6.08
C GLU A 102 -18.25 -18.21 5.71
N ASN A 103 -18.50 -17.81 4.44
CA ASN A 103 -19.75 -17.20 3.96
C ASN A 103 -20.14 -15.88 4.67
N LYS A 104 -19.18 -15.17 5.25
CA LYS A 104 -19.34 -13.89 5.95
C LYS A 104 -19.14 -12.69 5.02
N THR A 105 -19.92 -12.64 3.92
CA THR A 105 -19.77 -11.61 2.88
C THR A 105 -19.97 -10.19 3.44
N GLU A 106 -20.94 -10.00 4.33
CA GLU A 106 -21.24 -8.68 4.94
C GLU A 106 -20.06 -8.17 5.79
N GLU A 107 -19.38 -9.06 6.51
CA GLU A 107 -18.20 -8.70 7.29
C GLU A 107 -17.02 -8.30 6.36
N ALA A 108 -16.84 -9.00 5.24
CA ALA A 108 -15.85 -8.65 4.23
C ALA A 108 -16.15 -7.27 3.60
N GLU A 109 -17.41 -6.98 3.27
CA GLU A 109 -17.84 -5.68 2.76
C GLU A 109 -17.65 -4.55 3.79
N LYS A 110 -17.93 -4.81 5.08
CA LYS A 110 -17.63 -3.88 6.16
C LYS A 110 -16.15 -3.58 6.28
N LEU A 111 -15.29 -4.62 6.22
CA LEU A 111 -13.84 -4.45 6.26
C LEU A 111 -13.33 -3.58 5.10
N ILE A 112 -13.84 -3.78 3.88
CA ILE A 112 -13.51 -2.96 2.70
C ILE A 112 -13.96 -1.51 2.90
N THR A 113 -15.14 -1.29 3.50
CA THR A 113 -15.62 0.07 3.78
C THR A 113 -14.70 0.77 4.78
N THR A 114 -14.32 0.08 5.86
CA THR A 114 -13.37 0.59 6.85
C THR A 114 -12.00 0.89 6.24
N LEU A 115 -11.53 0.06 5.29
CA LEU A 115 -10.29 0.33 4.55
C LEU A 115 -10.38 1.61 3.72
N ALA A 116 -11.50 1.86 3.03
CA ALA A 116 -11.69 3.09 2.27
C ALA A 116 -11.68 4.33 3.19
N ASP A 117 -12.28 4.23 4.38
CA ASP A 117 -12.25 5.29 5.39
C ASP A 117 -10.82 5.50 5.94
N PHE A 118 -10.04 4.43 6.13
CA PHE A 118 -8.63 4.53 6.52
C PHE A 118 -7.77 5.20 5.45
N ILE A 119 -8.03 4.97 4.16
CA ILE A 119 -7.33 5.68 3.07
C ILE A 119 -7.57 7.20 3.17
N ILE A 120 -8.80 7.62 3.50
CA ILE A 120 -9.12 9.04 3.74
C ILE A 120 -8.40 9.55 5.00
N GLU A 121 -8.33 8.75 6.05
CA GLU A 121 -7.61 9.10 7.27
C GLU A 121 -6.11 9.35 7.00
N LEU A 122 -5.47 8.58 6.10
CA LEU A 122 -4.09 8.83 5.65
C LEU A 122 -3.93 10.21 4.99
N TRP A 123 -4.95 10.73 4.29
CA TRP A 123 -4.92 12.06 3.68
C TRP A 123 -4.76 13.17 4.72
N ARG A 124 -5.24 12.96 5.95
CA ARG A 124 -5.04 13.93 7.04
C ARG A 124 -3.57 14.16 7.35
N TYR A 125 -2.72 13.19 7.07
CA TYR A 125 -1.26 13.24 7.20
C TYR A 125 -0.55 13.52 5.87
N LYS A 126 -1.28 13.93 4.82
CA LYS A 126 -0.77 14.12 3.45
C LYS A 126 -0.15 12.85 2.86
N ILE A 127 -0.71 11.69 3.16
CA ILE A 127 -0.25 10.41 2.62
C ILE A 127 -1.31 9.82 1.70
N HIS A 128 -0.88 9.43 0.50
CA HIS A 128 -1.71 8.68 -0.44
C HIS A 128 -0.90 7.52 -1.03
N GLU A 129 -1.38 6.29 -0.81
CA GLU A 129 -0.86 5.09 -1.46
C GLU A 129 -1.52 4.99 -2.84
N TYR A 130 -0.72 4.90 -3.92
CA TYR A 130 -1.23 5.07 -5.29
C TYR A 130 -1.30 3.79 -6.12
N ASN A 131 -0.95 2.62 -5.53
CA ASN A 131 -1.05 1.33 -6.22
C ASN A 131 -2.38 0.61 -5.99
N TYR A 132 -3.11 0.96 -4.92
CA TYR A 132 -4.38 0.32 -4.54
C TYR A 132 -4.29 -1.20 -4.41
N LYS A 133 -3.12 -1.73 -4.02
CA LYS A 133 -2.92 -3.16 -3.72
C LYS A 133 -3.42 -3.45 -2.30
N PHE A 134 -4.71 -3.22 -2.05
CA PHE A 134 -5.28 -3.32 -0.71
C PHE A 134 -5.08 -4.69 -0.06
N TYR A 135 -4.99 -5.75 -0.85
CA TYR A 135 -4.79 -7.12 -0.36
C TYR A 135 -3.40 -7.37 0.24
N SER A 136 -2.38 -6.58 -0.11
CA SER A 136 -1.01 -6.78 0.34
C SER A 136 -0.36 -5.55 0.98
N ASN A 137 -0.88 -4.34 0.73
CA ASN A 137 -0.28 -3.11 1.24
C ASN A 137 -0.88 -2.68 2.58
N TYR A 138 -1.99 -3.31 2.98
CA TYR A 138 -2.69 -3.04 4.23
C TYR A 138 -2.84 -4.32 5.04
N GLY A 139 -2.89 -4.17 6.37
CA GLY A 139 -3.08 -5.26 7.30
C GLY A 139 -3.92 -4.85 8.50
N LEU A 140 -4.25 -5.83 9.33
CA LEU A 140 -4.91 -5.68 10.62
C LEU A 140 -3.89 -5.92 11.72
N ASP A 141 -3.72 -4.95 12.61
CA ASP A 141 -2.89 -5.10 13.81
C ASP A 141 -3.55 -6.06 14.83
N LYS A 142 -2.88 -6.28 15.96
CA LYS A 142 -3.38 -7.13 17.06
C LYS A 142 -4.70 -6.65 17.69
N ASN A 143 -5.05 -5.37 17.49
CA ASN A 143 -6.30 -4.75 17.96
C ASN A 143 -7.35 -4.64 16.85
N TRP A 144 -7.11 -5.28 15.69
CA TRP A 144 -7.97 -5.24 14.50
C TRP A 144 -8.08 -3.85 13.86
N ASN A 145 -7.15 -2.93 14.14
CA ASN A 145 -7.06 -1.67 13.42
C ASN A 145 -6.38 -1.87 12.08
N ILE A 146 -6.87 -1.17 11.05
CA ILE A 146 -6.20 -1.17 9.74
C ILE A 146 -4.92 -0.37 9.82
N VAL A 147 -3.85 -0.91 9.22
CA VAL A 147 -2.55 -0.27 9.12
C VAL A 147 -1.99 -0.37 7.69
N LEU A 148 -1.23 0.61 7.27
CA LEU A 148 -0.47 0.60 6.02
C LEU A 148 0.89 -0.05 6.27
N ILE A 149 1.15 -1.18 5.61
CA ILE A 149 2.40 -1.94 5.81
C ILE A 149 3.39 -1.80 4.66
N ASP A 150 2.91 -1.53 3.44
CA ASP A 150 3.79 -1.24 2.30
C ASP A 150 3.60 0.21 1.86
N PHE A 151 4.49 1.07 2.35
CA PHE A 151 4.47 2.52 2.14
C PHE A 151 5.64 3.00 1.26
N LEU A 152 6.23 2.11 0.46
CA LEU A 152 7.31 2.49 -0.47
C LEU A 152 6.80 3.03 -1.82
N GLU A 153 5.49 3.13 -1.99
CA GLU A 153 4.80 3.72 -3.15
C GLU A 153 3.69 4.68 -2.68
N ILE A 154 4.09 5.71 -1.93
CA ILE A 154 3.20 6.77 -1.44
C ILE A 154 3.61 8.14 -1.97
N THR A 155 2.69 9.09 -1.88
CA THR A 155 2.94 10.49 -2.28
C THR A 155 2.27 11.46 -1.32
N ASN A 156 2.86 12.65 -1.16
CA ASN A 156 2.27 13.83 -0.51
C ASN A 156 1.93 14.93 -1.51
N ASP A 157 1.98 14.65 -2.79
CA ASP A 157 1.59 15.55 -3.87
C ASP A 157 0.08 15.52 -4.07
N LYS A 158 -0.61 16.56 -3.58
CA LYS A 158 -2.08 16.70 -3.67
C LYS A 158 -2.58 16.70 -5.11
N GLU A 159 -1.83 17.31 -6.03
CA GLU A 159 -2.24 17.38 -7.45
C GLU A 159 -2.14 16.01 -8.12
N LYS A 160 -1.14 15.20 -7.76
CA LYS A 160 -1.07 13.80 -8.18
C LYS A 160 -2.27 13.01 -7.66
N VAL A 161 -2.66 13.22 -6.40
CA VAL A 161 -3.85 12.56 -5.82
C VAL A 161 -5.13 13.00 -6.54
N ARG A 162 -5.30 14.30 -6.83
CA ARG A 162 -6.42 14.83 -7.63
C ARG A 162 -6.54 14.11 -8.97
N LYS A 163 -5.42 13.97 -9.70
CA LYS A 163 -5.37 13.25 -10.98
C LYS A 163 -5.77 11.77 -10.82
N HIS A 164 -5.35 11.12 -9.74
CA HIS A 164 -5.74 9.74 -9.47
C HIS A 164 -7.24 9.59 -9.22
N ILE A 165 -7.84 10.54 -8.47
CA ILE A 165 -9.28 10.57 -8.20
C ILE A 165 -10.05 10.84 -9.50
N THR A 166 -9.68 11.87 -10.26
CA THR A 166 -10.35 12.22 -11.52
C THR A 166 -10.31 11.07 -12.53
N ASN A 167 -9.18 10.40 -12.64
CA ASN A 167 -8.99 9.27 -13.56
C ASN A 167 -9.43 7.92 -12.97
N LYS A 168 -9.97 7.90 -11.75
CA LYS A 168 -10.41 6.68 -11.04
C LYS A 168 -9.39 5.55 -11.18
N LYS A 169 -8.16 5.78 -10.75
CA LYS A 169 -7.02 4.84 -10.93
C LYS A 169 -7.24 3.44 -10.37
N TRP A 170 -8.22 3.27 -9.50
CA TRP A 170 -8.67 1.99 -8.93
C TRP A 170 -9.79 1.32 -9.73
N ASP A 171 -10.39 1.99 -10.75
CA ASP A 171 -11.59 1.55 -11.47
C ASP A 171 -11.29 0.44 -12.49
N ASN A 172 -10.72 -0.66 -11.98
CA ASN A 172 -10.53 -1.90 -12.72
C ASN A 172 -10.61 -3.07 -11.73
N PRO A 173 -11.79 -3.69 -11.54
CA PRO A 173 -11.96 -4.80 -10.61
C PRO A 173 -11.13 -6.03 -10.97
N GLU A 174 -10.77 -6.24 -12.24
CA GLU A 174 -9.96 -7.39 -12.67
C GLU A 174 -8.58 -7.42 -12.00
N ARG A 175 -8.04 -6.26 -11.61
CA ARG A 175 -6.77 -6.17 -10.87
C ARG A 175 -6.78 -6.94 -9.55
N TYR A 176 -7.95 -7.20 -9.01
CA TYR A 176 -8.12 -7.79 -7.68
C TYR A 176 -8.50 -9.27 -7.72
N LEU A 177 -8.90 -9.79 -8.91
CA LEU A 177 -9.47 -11.15 -9.06
C LEU A 177 -8.53 -12.28 -8.67
N HIS A 178 -7.23 -12.06 -8.69
CA HIS A 178 -6.26 -13.07 -8.27
C HIS A 178 -6.26 -13.35 -6.75
N LYS A 179 -6.97 -12.51 -5.97
CA LYS A 179 -7.07 -12.62 -4.49
C LYS A 179 -8.49 -12.69 -3.96
N ILE A 180 -9.44 -12.12 -4.68
CA ILE A 180 -10.85 -12.05 -4.27
C ILE A 180 -11.76 -12.33 -5.45
N ASN A 181 -13.02 -12.70 -5.18
CA ASN A 181 -14.00 -12.92 -6.24
C ASN A 181 -14.48 -11.59 -6.85
N ILE A 182 -15.11 -11.68 -8.05
CA ILE A 182 -15.58 -10.51 -8.80
C ILE A 182 -16.61 -9.66 -8.03
N LYS A 183 -17.47 -10.30 -7.21
CA LYS A 183 -18.47 -9.58 -6.41
C LYS A 183 -17.82 -8.61 -5.44
N ILE A 184 -16.82 -9.08 -4.72
CA ILE A 184 -16.05 -8.28 -3.74
C ILE A 184 -15.16 -7.25 -4.45
N ALA A 185 -14.57 -7.59 -5.60
CA ALA A 185 -13.79 -6.63 -6.39
C ALA A 185 -14.67 -5.47 -6.87
N ASN A 186 -15.87 -5.74 -7.38
CA ASN A 186 -16.83 -4.71 -7.78
C ASN A 186 -17.31 -3.87 -6.58
N PHE A 187 -17.55 -4.51 -5.43
CA PHE A 187 -17.90 -3.79 -4.20
C PHE A 187 -16.77 -2.84 -3.78
N PHE A 188 -15.52 -3.29 -3.82
CA PHE A 188 -14.37 -2.46 -3.51
C PHE A 188 -14.31 -1.21 -4.41
N VAL A 189 -14.39 -1.39 -5.74
CA VAL A 189 -14.41 -0.27 -6.70
C VAL A 189 -15.57 0.68 -6.42
N LYS A 190 -16.78 0.15 -6.16
CA LYS A 190 -17.97 0.96 -5.81
C LYS A 190 -17.73 1.81 -4.56
N ILE A 191 -17.15 1.24 -3.51
CA ILE A 191 -16.86 1.97 -2.26
C ILE A 191 -15.80 3.03 -2.48
N LEU A 192 -14.70 2.72 -3.20
CA LEU A 192 -13.69 3.73 -3.51
C LEU A 192 -14.28 4.89 -4.34
N ASN A 193 -15.12 4.62 -5.35
CA ASN A 193 -15.79 5.65 -6.13
C ASN A 193 -16.70 6.55 -5.27
N LYS A 194 -17.31 5.99 -4.22
CA LYS A 194 -18.14 6.75 -3.27
C LYS A 194 -17.31 7.57 -2.28
N ARG A 195 -16.17 7.05 -1.85
CA ARG A 195 -15.37 7.61 -0.74
C ARG A 195 -14.22 8.52 -1.23
N LEU A 196 -13.50 8.11 -2.27
CA LEU A 196 -12.35 8.86 -2.77
C LEU A 196 -12.82 9.91 -3.78
N THR A 197 -13.35 11.01 -3.27
CA THR A 197 -13.85 12.14 -4.06
C THR A 197 -12.95 13.37 -3.88
N LEU A 198 -13.02 14.32 -4.81
CA LEU A 198 -12.30 15.58 -4.68
C LEU A 198 -12.74 16.35 -3.42
N ASP A 199 -14.03 16.34 -3.10
CA ASP A 199 -14.56 16.99 -1.89
C ASP A 199 -13.96 16.39 -0.62
N ASN A 200 -13.86 15.05 -0.54
CA ASN A 200 -13.24 14.39 0.61
C ASN A 200 -11.74 14.67 0.67
N LEU A 201 -11.06 14.75 -0.48
CA LEU A 201 -9.66 15.16 -0.54
C LEU A 201 -9.49 16.58 0.02
N GLU A 202 -10.29 17.55 -0.44
CA GLU A 202 -10.19 18.93 0.03
C GLU A 202 -10.44 19.05 1.54
N LYS A 203 -11.43 18.32 2.06
CA LYS A 203 -11.80 18.34 3.48
C LYS A 203 -10.75 17.72 4.39
N ASN A 204 -10.00 16.73 3.90
CA ASN A 204 -9.13 15.93 4.77
C ASN A 204 -7.64 16.17 4.56
N TRP A 205 -7.21 16.75 3.43
CA TRP A 205 -5.79 16.83 3.11
C TRP A 205 -4.99 17.72 4.08
N GLY A 206 -4.16 17.08 4.89
CA GLY A 206 -3.18 17.74 5.76
C GLY A 206 -3.73 18.34 7.03
N ILE A 207 -5.00 18.12 7.40
CA ILE A 207 -5.59 18.73 8.62
C ILE A 207 -4.91 18.27 9.91
N ALA A 208 -4.31 17.09 9.97
CA ALA A 208 -3.56 16.61 11.12
C ALA A 208 -2.13 17.19 11.20
N CYS A 209 -1.66 17.87 10.14
CA CYS A 209 -0.34 18.51 10.10
C CYS A 209 -0.37 19.98 10.47
N SER A 210 -1.57 20.54 10.70
CA SER A 210 -1.79 21.99 10.91
C SER A 210 -1.79 22.41 12.39
N ASN A 211 -1.62 21.44 13.30
CA ASN A 211 -1.57 21.66 14.77
C ASN A 211 -0.16 21.45 15.32
#